data_c13a44ceb9049828a6d81ef257dc72ad
#
_entry.id   c13a44ceb9049828a6d81ef257dc72ad
#
_cell.length_a   1.000
_cell.length_b   1.000
_cell.length_c   1.000
_cell.angle_alpha   90.00
_cell.angle_beta   90.00
_cell.angle_gamma   90.00
#
_symmetry.space_group_name_H-M   'P 1'
#
loop_
_entity.id
_entity.type
_entity.pdbx_description
1 polymer ?
#
loop_
_entity_poly.entity_id
_entity_poly.type
_entity_poly.pdbx_seq_one_letter_code
_entity_poly.pdbx_strand_id
1 'polypeptide(L)'
;MAKPYKNLRERVRSDPARAARVAAYAQAMRDAEALAQIRESRELTQRDIADALGVSQANVSRIERERDVYLSTLARYVEALGGHLEVAAVFGDEKVPIGLGSE
;
A
#
# COMPACT_ATOMS: atom_id res chain seq x y z
N MET A 1 -24.43 -15.91 -17.81
CA MET A 1 -23.90 -16.16 -16.48
C MET A 1 -23.28 -14.91 -15.90
N ALA A 2 -23.71 -14.55 -14.73
CA ALA A 2 -23.20 -13.35 -14.07
C ALA A 2 -21.73 -13.55 -13.68
N LYS A 3 -20.96 -12.52 -13.85
CA LYS A 3 -19.57 -12.56 -13.45
C LYS A 3 -19.47 -11.92 -12.06
N PRO A 4 -19.05 -12.69 -11.06
CA PRO A 4 -18.99 -12.14 -9.69
C PRO A 4 -18.17 -10.87 -9.61
N TYR A 5 -17.11 -10.80 -10.39
CA TYR A 5 -16.27 -9.63 -10.44
C TYR A 5 -17.04 -8.38 -10.87
N LYS A 6 -17.88 -8.52 -11.90
CA LYS A 6 -18.66 -7.40 -12.41
C LYS A 6 -19.72 -6.97 -11.42
N ASN A 7 -20.39 -7.94 -10.80
CA ASN A 7 -21.40 -7.62 -9.80
C ASN A 7 -20.80 -6.89 -8.60
N LEU A 8 -19.63 -7.31 -8.21
CA LEU A 8 -18.96 -6.69 -7.08
C LEU A 8 -18.64 -5.23 -7.38
N ARG A 9 -18.17 -4.96 -8.59
CA ARG A 9 -17.85 -3.61 -9.01
C ARG A 9 -19.08 -2.72 -9.00
N GLU A 10 -20.21 -3.25 -9.44
CA GLU A 10 -21.45 -2.50 -9.47
C GLU A 10 -21.97 -2.19 -8.07
N ARG A 11 -21.79 -3.13 -7.14
CA ARG A 11 -22.21 -2.87 -5.76
C ARG A 11 -21.42 -1.72 -5.15
N VAL A 12 -20.14 -1.66 -5.41
CA VAL A 12 -19.32 -0.57 -4.90
C VAL A 12 -19.82 0.77 -5.45
N ARG A 13 -20.14 0.79 -6.74
CA ARG A 13 -20.62 2.03 -7.37
C ARG A 13 -21.96 2.47 -6.84
N SER A 14 -22.82 1.50 -6.49
CA SER A 14 -24.17 1.83 -6.09
C SER A 14 -24.30 2.24 -4.64
N ASP A 15 -23.23 2.14 -3.86
CA ASP A 15 -23.22 2.54 -2.46
C ASP A 15 -22.37 3.80 -2.31
N PRO A 16 -23.00 4.99 -2.22
CA PRO A 16 -22.22 6.24 -2.18
C PRO A 16 -21.27 6.32 -0.99
N ALA A 17 -21.68 5.83 0.17
CA ALA A 17 -20.82 5.90 1.35
C ALA A 17 -19.59 5.03 1.18
N ARG A 18 -19.78 3.83 0.63
CA ARG A 18 -18.67 2.92 0.39
C ARG A 18 -17.77 3.47 -0.70
N ALA A 19 -18.38 4.00 -1.78
CA ALA A 19 -17.61 4.58 -2.87
C ALA A 19 -16.77 5.75 -2.38
N ALA A 20 -17.33 6.58 -1.50
CA ALA A 20 -16.60 7.71 -0.94
C ALA A 20 -15.42 7.24 -0.10
N ARG A 21 -15.61 6.19 0.69
CA ARG A 21 -14.50 5.66 1.49
C ARG A 21 -13.41 5.06 0.64
N VAL A 22 -13.79 4.35 -0.42
CA VAL A 22 -12.82 3.77 -1.35
C VAL A 22 -12.05 4.89 -2.04
N ALA A 23 -12.75 5.93 -2.48
CA ALA A 23 -12.11 7.05 -3.16
C ALA A 23 -11.16 7.79 -2.22
N ALA A 24 -11.57 8.01 -0.98
CA ALA A 24 -10.72 8.68 0.00
C ALA A 24 -9.48 7.85 0.30
N TYR A 25 -9.64 6.54 0.42
CA TYR A 25 -8.52 5.65 0.66
C TYR A 25 -7.56 5.66 -0.52
N ALA A 26 -8.11 5.58 -1.74
CA ALA A 26 -7.30 5.61 -2.94
C ALA A 26 -6.57 6.94 -3.09
N GLN A 27 -7.22 8.03 -2.69
CA GLN A 27 -6.57 9.34 -2.72
C GLN A 27 -5.40 9.39 -1.74
N ALA A 28 -5.61 8.86 -0.53
CA ALA A 28 -4.54 8.81 0.46
C ALA A 28 -3.36 7.97 -0.04
N MET A 29 -3.67 6.90 -0.76
CA MET A 29 -2.62 6.05 -1.34
C MET A 29 -1.89 6.74 -2.47
N ARG A 30 -2.60 7.59 -3.21
CA ARG A 30 -1.98 8.32 -4.32
C ARG A 30 -1.17 9.51 -3.83
N ASP A 31 -1.53 10.07 -2.72
CA ASP A 31 -0.71 11.08 -2.07
C ASP A 31 0.50 10.36 -1.49
N ALA A 32 1.15 9.62 -2.34
CA ALA A 32 2.08 8.60 -1.89
C ALA A 32 3.45 9.15 -1.71
N GLU A 33 3.52 10.38 -1.49
CA GLU A 33 4.62 10.80 -0.67
C GLU A 33 4.47 10.17 0.69
N ALA A 34 3.43 9.33 0.83
CA ALA A 34 3.19 8.61 2.05
C ALA A 34 4.40 7.78 2.49
N LEU A 35 5.06 7.11 1.56
CA LEU A 35 6.24 6.33 1.93
C LEU A 35 7.35 7.22 2.42
N ALA A 36 7.61 8.32 1.70
CA ALA A 36 8.63 9.26 2.12
C ALA A 36 8.28 9.88 3.47
N GLN A 37 7.01 10.22 3.67
CA GLN A 37 6.58 10.81 4.92
C GLN A 37 6.70 9.84 6.08
N ILE A 38 6.35 8.58 5.86
CA ILE A 38 6.51 7.56 6.90
C ILE A 38 7.98 7.40 7.24
N ARG A 39 8.82 7.35 6.22
CA ARG A 39 10.26 7.25 6.42
C ARG A 39 10.79 8.43 7.22
N GLU A 40 10.40 9.63 6.82
CA GLU A 40 10.88 10.85 7.49
C GLU A 40 10.38 10.94 8.93
N SER A 41 9.17 10.45 9.18
CA SER A 41 8.64 10.46 10.54
C SER A 41 9.42 9.55 11.46
N ARG A 42 10.18 8.62 10.92
CA ARG A 42 11.04 7.73 11.68
C ARG A 42 12.49 8.19 11.66
N GLU A 43 12.72 9.39 11.12
CA GLU A 43 14.06 10.02 11.09
C GLU A 43 15.08 9.17 10.31
N LEU A 44 14.59 8.56 9.22
CA LEU A 44 15.44 7.75 8.36
C LEU A 44 15.59 8.44 7.00
N THR A 45 16.80 8.34 6.45
CA THR A 45 17.08 8.91 5.13
C THR A 45 16.85 7.85 4.05
N GLN A 46 16.77 8.30 2.81
CA GLN A 46 16.73 7.35 1.68
C GLN A 46 17.94 6.45 1.67
N ARG A 47 19.08 6.97 2.08
CA ARG A 47 20.30 6.19 2.14
C ARG A 47 20.19 5.08 3.18
N ASP A 48 19.56 5.37 4.32
CA ASP A 48 19.37 4.35 5.35
C ASP A 48 18.55 3.19 4.78
N ILE A 49 17.51 3.51 4.03
CA ILE A 49 16.66 2.48 3.43
C ILE A 49 17.41 1.73 2.34
N ALA A 50 18.18 2.47 1.53
CA ALA A 50 18.98 1.85 0.47
C ALA A 50 19.95 0.83 1.06
N ASP A 51 20.62 1.20 2.14
CA ASP A 51 21.55 0.29 2.80
C ASP A 51 20.84 -0.94 3.35
N ALA A 52 19.67 -0.74 3.96
CA ALA A 52 18.92 -1.85 4.52
C ALA A 52 18.41 -2.80 3.44
N LEU A 53 18.04 -2.27 2.29
CA LEU A 53 17.51 -3.08 1.20
C LEU A 53 18.61 -3.64 0.29
N GLY A 54 19.82 -3.12 0.39
CA GLY A 54 20.89 -3.53 -0.49
C GLY A 54 20.72 -3.02 -1.90
N VAL A 55 20.17 -1.83 -2.05
CA VAL A 55 19.92 -1.22 -3.35
C VAL A 55 20.50 0.19 -3.36
N SER A 56 20.44 0.83 -4.52
CA SER A 56 20.93 2.21 -4.64
C SER A 56 19.93 3.19 -4.04
N GLN A 57 20.43 4.35 -3.64
CA GLN A 57 19.55 5.42 -3.18
C GLN A 57 18.62 5.87 -4.29
N ALA A 58 19.10 5.88 -5.54
CA ALA A 58 18.25 6.22 -6.67
C ALA A 58 17.07 5.26 -6.79
N ASN A 59 17.28 3.99 -6.48
CA ASN A 59 16.22 3.00 -6.52
C ASN A 59 15.18 3.27 -5.43
N VAL A 60 15.63 3.63 -4.22
CA VAL A 60 14.71 4.00 -3.15
C VAL A 60 13.91 5.23 -3.55
N SER A 61 14.57 6.23 -4.12
CA SER A 61 13.89 7.43 -4.59
C SER A 61 12.82 7.08 -5.63
N ARG A 62 13.13 6.15 -6.53
CA ARG A 62 12.18 5.71 -7.55
C ARG A 62 10.98 5.02 -6.91
N ILE A 63 11.22 4.15 -5.94
CA ILE A 63 10.14 3.46 -5.24
C ILE A 63 9.19 4.46 -4.60
N GLU A 64 9.74 5.50 -3.98
CA GLU A 64 8.93 6.48 -3.27
C GLU A 64 8.11 7.35 -4.21
N ARG A 65 8.44 7.37 -5.50
CA ARG A 65 7.70 8.16 -6.48
C ARG A 65 6.75 7.33 -7.33
N GLU A 66 6.84 6.00 -7.24
CA GLU A 66 6.01 5.15 -8.07
C GLU A 66 4.59 5.06 -7.53
N ARG A 67 3.64 5.00 -8.45
CA ARG A 67 2.24 4.82 -8.07
C ARG A 67 1.89 3.37 -7.81
N ASP A 68 2.52 2.49 -8.57
CA ASP A 68 2.24 1.05 -8.47
C ASP A 68 3.50 0.35 -8.03
N VAL A 69 3.53 -0.01 -6.77
CA VAL A 69 4.65 -0.73 -6.19
C VAL A 69 4.19 -2.15 -5.91
N TYR A 70 5.01 -3.13 -6.29
CA TYR A 70 4.71 -4.51 -5.95
C TYR A 70 4.59 -4.66 -4.45
N LEU A 71 3.65 -5.51 -4.01
CA LEU A 71 3.47 -5.74 -2.57
C LEU A 71 4.76 -6.25 -1.93
N SER A 72 5.50 -7.10 -2.64
CA SER A 72 6.76 -7.61 -2.10
C SER A 72 7.76 -6.47 -1.87
N THR A 73 7.83 -5.53 -2.81
CA THR A 73 8.72 -4.38 -2.66
C THR A 73 8.27 -3.50 -1.50
N LEU A 74 6.97 -3.27 -1.42
CA LEU A 74 6.40 -2.45 -0.35
C LEU A 74 6.64 -3.09 1.01
N ALA A 75 6.48 -4.41 1.10
CA ALA A 75 6.71 -5.12 2.34
C ALA A 75 8.16 -4.97 2.79
N ARG A 76 9.10 -5.11 1.86
CA ARG A 76 10.52 -4.95 2.19
C ARG A 76 10.85 -3.54 2.61
N TYR A 77 10.24 -2.56 1.94
CA TYR A 77 10.45 -1.16 2.30
C TYR A 77 9.98 -0.90 3.74
N VAL A 78 8.79 -1.37 4.08
CA VAL A 78 8.24 -1.18 5.42
C VAL A 78 9.09 -1.89 6.45
N GLU A 79 9.59 -3.08 6.13
CA GLU A 79 10.49 -3.79 7.04
C GLU A 79 11.79 -3.02 7.26
N ALA A 80 12.28 -2.37 6.23
CA ALA A 80 13.48 -1.54 6.36
C ALA A 80 13.23 -0.35 7.30
N LEU A 81 11.98 0.08 7.44
CA LEU A 81 11.61 1.12 8.39
C LEU A 81 11.45 0.60 9.82
N GLY A 82 11.54 -0.69 10.01
CA GLY A 82 11.38 -1.29 11.34
C GLY A 82 9.98 -1.81 11.62
N GLY A 83 9.11 -1.82 10.62
CA GLY A 83 7.75 -2.30 10.78
C GLY A 83 7.48 -3.53 9.94
N HIS A 84 6.22 -3.80 9.71
CA HIS A 84 5.82 -4.84 8.76
C HIS A 84 4.54 -4.39 8.08
N LEU A 85 4.33 -4.89 6.87
CA LEU A 85 3.18 -4.54 6.08
C LEU A 85 2.03 -5.50 6.35
N GLU A 86 0.86 -4.95 6.61
CA GLU A 86 -0.36 -5.74 6.71
C GLU A 86 -1.30 -5.33 5.59
N VAL A 87 -1.91 -6.33 4.95
CA VAL A 87 -2.88 -6.11 3.88
C VAL A 87 -4.16 -6.82 4.27
N ALA A 88 -5.27 -6.15 4.07
CA ALA A 88 -6.56 -6.72 4.42
C ALA A 88 -7.59 -6.35 3.37
N ALA A 89 -8.51 -7.27 3.13
CA ALA A 89 -9.70 -6.97 2.36
C ALA A 89 -10.81 -6.59 3.32
N VAL A 90 -11.55 -5.55 3.00
CA VAL A 90 -12.58 -5.03 3.90
C VAL A 90 -13.93 -5.15 3.20
N PHE A 91 -14.85 -5.84 3.85
CA PHE A 91 -16.21 -6.04 3.35
C PHE A 91 -17.18 -5.56 4.43
N GLY A 92 -17.62 -4.31 4.30
CA GLY A 92 -18.45 -3.73 5.35
C GLY A 92 -17.67 -3.62 6.65
N ASP A 93 -18.11 -4.31 7.66
CA ASP A 93 -17.43 -4.33 8.96
C ASP A 93 -16.43 -5.46 9.08
N GLU A 94 -16.40 -6.35 8.10
CA GLU A 94 -15.53 -7.50 8.13
C GLU A 94 -14.18 -7.16 7.54
N LYS A 95 -13.13 -7.53 8.23
CA LYS A 95 -11.77 -7.30 7.79
C LYS A 95 -11.05 -8.65 7.69
N VAL A 96 -10.64 -8.99 6.49
CA VAL A 96 -10.02 -10.28 6.22
C VAL A 96 -8.55 -10.05 5.89
N PRO A 97 -7.64 -10.47 6.75
CA PRO A 97 -6.21 -10.29 6.44
C PRO A 97 -5.80 -11.16 5.28
N ILE A 98 -4.92 -10.61 4.46
CA ILE A 98 -4.37 -11.32 3.31
C ILE A 98 -2.91 -11.58 3.59
N GLY A 99 -2.55 -12.86 3.60
CA GLY A 99 -1.16 -13.23 3.80
C GLY A 99 -0.32 -12.88 2.60
N LEU A 100 0.89 -12.42 2.85
CA LEU A 100 1.81 -12.06 1.79
C LEU A 100 2.85 -13.15 1.56
N GLY A 101 2.61 -14.36 2.06
CA GLY A 101 3.43 -15.52 1.75
C GLY A 101 4.75 -15.58 2.49
N SER A 102 4.94 -14.81 3.50
CA SER A 102 6.16 -14.94 4.27
C SER A 102 5.96 -15.95 5.35
N GLU A 103 6.64 -16.56 5.53
CA GLU A 103 6.53 -17.40 6.45
C GLU A 103 6.57 -17.33 7.31
#